data_6cf411d1ea69d54419590927ce027fa2
#
_entry.id   6cf411d1ea69d54419590927ce027fa2
#
_cell.length_a   1.000
_cell.length_b   1.000
_cell.length_c   1.000
_cell.angle_alpha   90.00
_cell.angle_beta   90.00
_cell.angle_gamma   90.00
#
_symmetry.space_group_name_H-M   'P 1'
#
loop_
_entity.id
_entity.type
_entity.pdbx_description
1 polymer ?
#
loop_
_entity_poly.entity_id
_entity_poly.type
_entity_poly.pdbx_seq_one_letter_code
_entity_poly.pdbx_strand_id
1 'polypeptide(L)'
;MKTARKFLVLVISLIASISFSITAAAQEEDWKDLLGTIVDGSVLTDNKESTGTVREDITKGQYLSDGSSYISDEGNNIVYISGTTYCHRTAEELRADVYLQRLVNGTWVTVTSQYHSEFNTYYAHNGFDILVKPGYYYRTVTNHVAIKGDTVESMTSRTDGLYID
;
A
#
# COMPACT_ATOMS: atom_id res chain seq x y z
N MET A 1 29.58 -63.40 8.15
CA MET A 1 29.78 -61.91 8.23
C MET A 1 29.20 -61.07 7.07
N LYS A 2 28.56 -61.63 6.05
CA LYS A 2 27.98 -60.86 4.90
C LYS A 2 26.51 -60.46 5.09
N THR A 3 25.79 -61.12 5.99
CA THR A 3 24.36 -60.86 6.25
C THR A 3 24.10 -59.69 7.19
N ALA A 4 24.98 -59.42 8.13
CA ALA A 4 24.83 -58.29 9.08
C ALA A 4 25.01 -56.89 8.42
N ARG A 5 25.82 -56.83 7.35
CA ARG A 5 26.05 -55.57 6.60
C ARG A 5 24.87 -55.12 5.75
N LYS A 6 24.02 -56.04 5.28
CA LYS A 6 22.84 -55.74 4.46
C LYS A 6 21.67 -55.21 5.34
N PHE A 7 21.59 -55.65 6.61
CA PHE A 7 20.57 -55.18 7.54
C PHE A 7 20.84 -53.76 8.02
N LEU A 8 22.10 -53.38 8.22
CA LEU A 8 22.49 -52.07 8.65
C LEU A 8 22.23 -51.00 7.60
N VAL A 9 22.35 -51.31 6.30
CA VAL A 9 22.07 -50.38 5.21
C VAL A 9 20.57 -50.14 5.04
N LEU A 10 19.72 -51.13 5.34
CA LEU A 10 18.26 -51.01 5.22
C LEU A 10 17.65 -50.18 6.36
N VAL A 11 18.24 -50.18 7.54
CA VAL A 11 17.79 -49.39 8.72
C VAL A 11 18.19 -47.93 8.55
N ILE A 12 19.32 -47.60 7.94
CA ILE A 12 19.79 -46.24 7.71
C ILE A 12 18.96 -45.54 6.61
N SER A 13 18.46 -46.31 5.61
CA SER A 13 17.62 -45.73 4.54
C SER A 13 16.18 -45.41 4.99
N LEU A 14 15.71 -45.99 6.10
CA LEU A 14 14.36 -45.76 6.61
C LEU A 14 14.27 -44.52 7.53
N ILE A 15 15.40 -44.01 8.03
CA ILE A 15 15.42 -42.82 8.91
C ILE A 15 15.54 -41.49 8.12
N ALA A 16 15.90 -41.56 6.84
CA ALA A 16 16.13 -40.38 6.01
C ALA A 16 14.87 -39.80 5.36
N SER A 17 13.69 -40.37 5.58
CA SER A 17 12.42 -39.90 4.95
C SER A 17 11.38 -39.30 5.90
N ILE A 18 11.77 -38.94 7.12
CA ILE A 18 10.92 -38.04 7.93
C ILE A 18 11.28 -36.61 7.51
N SER A 19 10.80 -36.22 6.35
CA SER A 19 10.69 -34.82 5.99
C SER A 19 9.71 -34.20 6.96
N PHE A 20 10.22 -33.49 7.98
CA PHE A 20 9.41 -32.54 8.74
C PHE A 20 8.94 -31.49 7.76
N SER A 21 7.79 -31.69 7.17
CA SER A 21 7.00 -30.60 6.61
C SER A 21 6.55 -29.75 7.81
N ILE A 22 7.41 -28.84 8.26
CA ILE A 22 6.96 -27.71 9.05
C ILE A 22 6.15 -26.88 8.05
N THR A 23 4.88 -27.20 7.90
CA THR A 23 3.92 -26.22 7.45
C THR A 23 3.92 -25.16 8.53
N ALA A 24 4.68 -24.09 8.32
CA ALA A 24 4.40 -22.84 8.99
C ALA A 24 2.97 -22.48 8.57
N ALA A 25 1.98 -22.91 9.36
CA ALA A 25 0.68 -22.29 9.37
C ALA A 25 1.01 -20.86 9.83
N ALA A 26 1.16 -19.94 8.88
CA ALA A 26 1.03 -18.55 9.18
C ALA A 26 -0.35 -18.45 9.83
N GLN A 27 -0.38 -18.13 11.12
CA GLN A 27 -1.60 -17.80 11.81
C GLN A 27 -2.19 -16.65 11.00
N GLU A 28 -3.29 -16.88 10.29
CA GLU A 28 -4.06 -15.78 9.70
C GLU A 28 -4.52 -14.95 10.89
N GLU A 29 -3.84 -13.85 11.10
CA GLU A 29 -4.22 -12.85 12.10
C GLU A 29 -5.63 -12.41 11.70
N ASP A 30 -6.63 -12.61 12.60
CA ASP A 30 -8.00 -12.22 12.27
C ASP A 30 -7.98 -10.70 12.03
N TRP A 31 -8.30 -10.29 10.82
CA TRP A 31 -8.30 -8.88 10.42
C TRP A 31 -9.15 -8.01 11.35
N LYS A 32 -10.16 -8.59 12.01
CA LYS A 32 -11.03 -7.91 12.98
C LYS A 32 -10.29 -7.49 14.24
N ASP A 33 -9.27 -8.23 14.64
CA ASP A 33 -8.44 -7.88 15.80
C ASP A 33 -7.56 -6.64 15.52
N LEU A 34 -7.37 -6.32 14.24
CA LEU A 34 -6.60 -5.15 13.81
C LEU A 34 -7.45 -3.89 13.63
N LEU A 35 -8.80 -4.00 13.64
CA LEU A 35 -9.69 -2.83 13.48
C LEU A 35 -9.39 -1.74 14.52
N GLY A 36 -9.30 -0.50 14.04
CA GLY A 36 -9.01 0.66 14.88
C GLY A 36 -7.54 0.84 15.26
N THR A 37 -6.64 -0.12 14.91
CA THR A 37 -5.21 0.08 15.13
C THR A 37 -4.63 1.09 14.14
N ILE A 38 -3.58 1.79 14.54
CA ILE A 38 -2.90 2.77 13.69
C ILE A 38 -1.57 2.17 13.22
N VAL A 39 -1.40 2.07 11.91
CA VAL A 39 -0.15 1.60 11.28
C VAL A 39 0.38 2.70 10.36
N ASP A 40 1.53 3.26 10.71
CA ASP A 40 2.18 4.34 9.96
C ASP A 40 1.20 5.48 9.58
N GLY A 41 0.43 5.94 10.58
CA GLY A 41 -0.47 7.08 10.46
C GLY A 41 -1.80 6.81 9.73
N SER A 42 -2.10 5.56 9.36
CA SER A 42 -3.40 5.12 8.83
C SER A 42 -4.13 4.28 9.88
N VAL A 43 -5.40 4.57 10.13
CA VAL A 43 -6.29 3.74 10.96
C VAL A 43 -6.76 2.56 10.12
N LEU A 44 -6.75 1.34 10.66
CA LEU A 44 -7.29 0.16 9.99
C LEU A 44 -8.81 0.10 10.20
N THR A 45 -9.58 0.03 9.13
CA THR A 45 -11.04 0.15 9.16
C THR A 45 -11.71 -0.81 8.18
N ASP A 46 -13.00 -1.09 8.41
CA ASP A 46 -13.91 -1.78 7.51
C ASP A 46 -14.86 -0.82 6.76
N ASN A 47 -14.55 0.49 6.78
CA ASN A 47 -15.27 1.46 5.97
C ASN A 47 -15.14 1.13 4.48
N LYS A 48 -16.10 1.64 3.68
CA LYS A 48 -16.10 1.44 2.22
C LYS A 48 -15.27 2.47 1.47
N GLU A 49 -14.87 3.55 2.13
CA GLU A 49 -14.04 4.60 1.55
C GLU A 49 -13.24 5.34 2.62
N SER A 50 -12.17 6.00 2.20
CA SER A 50 -11.38 6.91 3.05
C SER A 50 -10.75 8.01 2.21
N THR A 51 -10.69 9.21 2.79
CA THR A 51 -9.96 10.35 2.25
C THR A 51 -8.90 10.78 3.25
N GLY A 52 -7.67 10.94 2.75
CA GLY A 52 -6.58 11.51 3.51
C GLY A 52 -6.13 12.83 2.88
N THR A 53 -5.91 13.85 3.70
CA THR A 53 -5.39 15.14 3.25
C THR A 53 -3.97 15.36 3.73
N VAL A 54 -3.28 16.30 3.12
CA VAL A 54 -1.99 16.77 3.63
C VAL A 54 -2.20 17.38 5.01
N ARG A 55 -1.36 17.02 6.00
CA ARG A 55 -1.48 17.57 7.35
C ARG A 55 -1.11 19.05 7.38
N GLU A 56 -1.85 19.84 8.15
CA GLU A 56 -1.70 21.30 8.24
C GLU A 56 -0.36 21.80 8.80
N ASP A 57 0.40 20.92 9.48
CA ASP A 57 1.71 21.23 10.07
C ASP A 57 2.86 21.26 9.05
N ILE A 58 2.58 20.91 7.78
CA ILE A 58 3.54 21.09 6.69
C ILE A 58 3.46 22.57 6.27
N THR A 59 4.57 23.29 6.42
CA THR A 59 4.72 24.68 5.97
C THR A 59 4.18 24.81 4.55
N LYS A 60 3.11 25.63 4.40
CA LYS A 60 2.51 25.91 3.09
C LYS A 60 3.62 26.38 2.15
N GLY A 61 3.82 25.63 1.07
CA GLY A 61 4.80 25.97 0.06
C GLY A 61 4.42 27.28 -0.66
N GLN A 62 5.33 27.79 -1.47
CA GLN A 62 5.07 28.97 -2.31
C GLN A 62 4.07 28.63 -3.43
N TYR A 63 4.05 27.38 -3.88
CA TYR A 63 3.20 26.88 -4.96
C TYR A 63 2.16 25.90 -4.44
N LEU A 64 2.57 24.77 -3.82
CA LEU A 64 1.65 23.78 -3.29
C LEU A 64 0.73 24.37 -2.21
N SER A 65 -0.57 24.17 -2.37
CA SER A 65 -1.59 24.66 -1.42
C SER A 65 -2.28 23.54 -0.67
N ASP A 66 -2.58 22.42 -1.34
CA ASP A 66 -3.32 21.30 -0.77
C ASP A 66 -3.06 20.02 -1.59
N GLY A 67 -3.38 18.88 -0.98
CA GLY A 67 -3.32 17.58 -1.63
C GLY A 67 -4.15 16.54 -0.87
N SER A 68 -4.77 15.65 -1.62
CA SER A 68 -5.57 14.56 -1.04
C SER A 68 -5.32 13.22 -1.74
N SER A 69 -5.45 12.15 -0.96
CA SER A 69 -5.55 10.76 -1.42
C SER A 69 -6.96 10.25 -1.16
N TYR A 70 -7.45 9.38 -2.01
CA TYR A 70 -8.74 8.72 -1.86
C TYR A 70 -8.63 7.24 -2.18
N ILE A 71 -9.42 6.42 -1.49
CA ILE A 71 -9.63 4.99 -1.76
C ILE A 71 -11.09 4.64 -1.52
N SER A 72 -11.68 3.83 -2.39
CA SER A 72 -13.00 3.20 -2.19
C SER A 72 -13.00 1.74 -2.63
N ASP A 73 -13.81 0.94 -1.91
CA ASP A 73 -14.13 -0.44 -2.27
C ASP A 73 -15.33 -0.43 -3.22
N GLU A 74 -15.08 -0.74 -4.50
CA GLU A 74 -16.10 -0.80 -5.55
C GLU A 74 -16.80 -2.17 -5.62
N GLY A 75 -16.41 -3.10 -4.72
CA GLY A 75 -16.88 -4.48 -4.73
C GLY A 75 -16.14 -5.35 -5.75
N ASN A 76 -16.38 -6.66 -5.70
CA ASN A 76 -15.75 -7.64 -6.60
C ASN A 76 -14.21 -7.59 -6.60
N ASN A 77 -13.61 -7.25 -5.46
CA ASN A 77 -12.17 -7.04 -5.29
C ASN A 77 -11.60 -5.89 -6.15
N ILE A 78 -12.43 -4.94 -6.56
CA ILE A 78 -11.99 -3.73 -7.25
C ILE A 78 -11.94 -2.60 -6.23
N VAL A 79 -10.83 -1.87 -6.21
CA VAL A 79 -10.69 -0.62 -5.49
C VAL A 79 -10.45 0.51 -6.47
N TYR A 80 -11.12 1.64 -6.28
CA TYR A 80 -10.76 2.89 -6.92
C TYR A 80 -9.81 3.65 -6.02
N ILE A 81 -8.72 4.17 -6.59
CA ILE A 81 -7.76 5.01 -5.88
C ILE A 81 -7.51 6.29 -6.65
N SER A 82 -7.32 7.40 -5.92
CA SER A 82 -6.95 8.65 -6.58
C SER A 82 -6.13 9.57 -5.70
N GLY A 83 -5.47 10.52 -6.35
CA GLY A 83 -4.76 11.63 -5.75
C GLY A 83 -5.09 12.93 -6.45
N THR A 84 -5.26 14.00 -5.69
CA THR A 84 -5.53 15.35 -6.21
C THR A 84 -4.52 16.33 -5.60
N THR A 85 -3.90 17.15 -6.46
CA THR A 85 -2.89 18.13 -6.08
C THR A 85 -3.36 19.54 -6.48
N TYR A 86 -3.26 20.48 -5.55
CA TYR A 86 -3.61 21.89 -5.79
C TYR A 86 -2.42 22.81 -5.53
N CYS A 87 -2.36 23.88 -6.31
CA CYS A 87 -1.43 25.00 -6.11
C CYS A 87 -2.18 26.32 -5.91
N HIS A 88 -1.55 27.25 -5.14
CA HIS A 88 -1.99 28.64 -5.05
C HIS A 88 -1.78 29.41 -6.35
N ARG A 89 -0.82 28.98 -7.16
CA ARG A 89 -0.39 29.61 -8.41
C ARG A 89 -0.08 28.52 -9.42
N THR A 90 -0.15 28.88 -10.70
CA THR A 90 0.22 27.99 -11.81
C THR A 90 1.67 27.51 -11.68
N ALA A 91 1.84 26.19 -11.58
CA ALA A 91 3.13 25.49 -11.67
C ALA A 91 3.46 25.21 -13.14
N GLU A 92 4.74 25.06 -13.47
CA GLU A 92 5.17 24.57 -14.80
C GLU A 92 4.84 23.11 -14.99
N GLU A 93 5.09 22.32 -13.94
CA GLU A 93 4.67 20.93 -13.84
C GLU A 93 4.03 20.68 -12.47
N LEU A 94 2.88 20.03 -12.46
CA LEU A 94 2.16 19.63 -11.26
C LEU A 94 1.87 18.15 -11.32
N ARG A 95 2.22 17.39 -10.27
CA ARG A 95 2.11 15.94 -10.26
C ARG A 95 1.21 15.45 -9.14
N ALA A 96 0.49 14.36 -9.44
CA ALA A 96 -0.19 13.51 -8.49
C ALA A 96 0.30 12.06 -8.70
N ASP A 97 1.34 11.67 -7.96
CA ASP A 97 1.91 10.32 -8.04
C ASP A 97 1.20 9.43 -7.02
N VAL A 98 0.34 8.53 -7.49
CA VAL A 98 -0.56 7.71 -6.66
C VAL A 98 0.01 6.31 -6.49
N TYR A 99 0.03 5.83 -5.25
CA TYR A 99 0.50 4.50 -4.84
C TYR A 99 -0.62 3.77 -4.11
N LEU A 100 -0.93 2.53 -4.53
CA LEU A 100 -1.69 1.59 -3.73
C LEU A 100 -0.73 0.78 -2.87
N GLN A 101 -0.98 0.76 -1.57
CA GLN A 101 -0.21 -0.03 -0.61
C GLN A 101 -1.10 -1.08 0.04
N ARG A 102 -0.53 -2.24 0.35
CA ARG A 102 -1.16 -3.35 1.06
C ARG A 102 -0.43 -3.60 2.37
N LEU A 103 -1.17 -3.85 3.45
CA LEU A 103 -0.59 -4.23 4.74
C LEU A 103 -0.17 -5.71 4.69
N VAL A 104 1.10 -5.98 5.00
CA VAL A 104 1.67 -7.33 5.07
C VAL A 104 2.56 -7.40 6.30
N ASN A 105 2.23 -8.28 7.25
CA ASN A 105 2.99 -8.45 8.50
C ASN A 105 3.26 -7.11 9.22
N GLY A 106 2.24 -6.26 9.36
CA GLY A 106 2.34 -4.97 10.04
C GLY A 106 3.09 -3.88 9.25
N THR A 107 3.43 -4.12 7.99
CA THR A 107 4.17 -3.17 7.14
C THR A 107 3.42 -2.89 5.85
N TRP A 108 3.35 -1.62 5.45
CA TRP A 108 2.78 -1.21 4.19
C TRP A 108 3.74 -1.46 3.02
N VAL A 109 3.29 -2.25 2.04
CA VAL A 109 4.05 -2.61 0.84
C VAL A 109 3.34 -2.06 -0.39
N THR A 110 4.05 -1.35 -1.26
CA THR A 110 3.48 -0.84 -2.51
C THR A 110 3.14 -2.00 -3.46
N VAL A 111 1.89 -2.04 -3.89
CA VAL A 111 1.36 -3.03 -4.84
C VAL A 111 1.47 -2.53 -6.27
N THR A 112 1.11 -1.25 -6.47
CA THR A 112 1.16 -0.57 -7.76
C THR A 112 1.28 0.93 -7.58
N SER A 113 1.66 1.61 -8.66
CA SER A 113 1.71 3.08 -8.71
C SER A 113 1.37 3.59 -10.09
N GLN A 114 0.80 4.78 -10.16
CA GLN A 114 0.61 5.53 -11.38
C GLN A 114 1.08 6.97 -11.19
N TYR A 115 1.87 7.45 -12.13
CA TYR A 115 2.41 8.81 -12.15
C TYR A 115 1.62 9.63 -13.17
N HIS A 116 1.27 10.86 -12.79
CA HIS A 116 0.57 11.77 -13.68
C HIS A 116 1.08 13.20 -13.50
N SER A 117 1.41 13.84 -14.62
CA SER A 117 1.86 15.23 -14.69
C SER A 117 0.90 16.06 -15.53
N GLU A 118 0.57 17.22 -15.02
CA GLU A 118 -0.11 18.30 -15.74
C GLU A 118 0.84 19.51 -15.86
N PHE A 119 0.77 20.22 -16.96
CA PHE A 119 1.69 21.31 -17.24
C PHE A 119 0.96 22.66 -17.31
N ASN A 120 1.64 23.71 -16.78
CA ASN A 120 1.12 25.08 -16.75
C ASN A 120 -0.26 25.17 -16.11
N THR A 121 -0.44 24.51 -14.97
CA THR A 121 -1.71 24.38 -14.26
C THR A 121 -1.56 24.61 -12.76
N TYR A 122 -2.67 24.75 -12.05
CA TYR A 122 -2.79 24.79 -10.59
C TYR A 122 -3.55 23.59 -10.03
N TYR A 123 -3.94 22.62 -10.88
CA TYR A 123 -4.71 21.45 -10.52
C TYR A 123 -4.19 20.22 -11.28
N ALA A 124 -3.96 19.11 -10.58
CA ALA A 124 -3.69 17.81 -11.17
C ALA A 124 -4.49 16.73 -10.43
N HIS A 125 -5.05 15.80 -11.18
CA HIS A 125 -5.77 14.66 -10.65
C HIS A 125 -5.34 13.39 -11.36
N ASN A 126 -5.17 12.32 -10.58
CA ASN A 126 -4.83 10.99 -11.08
C ASN A 126 -5.67 9.96 -10.33
N GLY A 127 -6.40 9.10 -11.04
CA GLY A 127 -7.22 8.08 -10.42
C GLY A 127 -7.53 6.92 -11.37
N PHE A 128 -7.66 5.72 -10.81
CA PHE A 128 -7.93 4.51 -11.57
C PHE A 128 -8.47 3.39 -10.70
N ASP A 129 -9.17 2.47 -11.34
CA ASP A 129 -9.63 1.21 -10.75
C ASP A 129 -8.54 0.14 -10.84
N ILE A 130 -8.48 -0.73 -9.83
CA ILE A 130 -7.55 -1.83 -9.80
C ILE A 130 -8.14 -3.07 -9.13
N LEU A 131 -7.95 -4.23 -9.73
CA LEU A 131 -8.28 -5.52 -9.14
C LEU A 131 -7.21 -5.87 -8.10
N VAL A 132 -7.63 -6.15 -6.87
CA VAL A 132 -6.75 -6.45 -5.76
C VAL A 132 -6.99 -7.87 -5.21
N LYS A 133 -6.06 -8.38 -4.43
CA LYS A 133 -6.23 -9.63 -3.72
C LYS A 133 -7.08 -9.40 -2.46
N PRO A 134 -8.21 -10.12 -2.25
CA PRO A 134 -9.00 -10.00 -1.01
C PRO A 134 -8.24 -10.50 0.22
N GLY A 135 -8.76 -10.18 1.40
CA GLY A 135 -8.21 -10.61 2.67
C GLY A 135 -7.09 -9.72 3.20
N TYR A 136 -6.99 -8.48 2.74
CA TYR A 136 -5.94 -7.54 3.18
C TYR A 136 -6.49 -6.14 3.38
N TYR A 137 -5.77 -5.35 4.20
CA TYR A 137 -5.95 -3.92 4.25
C TYR A 137 -5.18 -3.23 3.13
N TYR A 138 -5.82 -2.23 2.49
CA TYR A 138 -5.24 -1.40 1.44
C TYR A 138 -5.38 0.08 1.79
N ARG A 139 -4.38 0.88 1.40
CA ARG A 139 -4.44 2.34 1.49
C ARG A 139 -3.88 3.00 0.23
N THR A 140 -4.30 4.23 -0.01
CA THR A 140 -3.72 5.09 -1.02
C THR A 140 -2.75 6.08 -0.38
N VAL A 141 -1.59 6.24 -1.00
CA VAL A 141 -0.63 7.30 -0.71
C VAL A 141 -0.42 8.11 -1.98
N THR A 142 -0.43 9.44 -1.87
CA THR A 142 -0.14 10.32 -3.01
C THR A 142 1.02 11.25 -2.68
N ASN A 143 2.03 11.28 -3.55
CA ASN A 143 3.04 12.31 -3.54
C ASN A 143 2.58 13.45 -4.47
N HIS A 144 2.43 14.62 -3.89
CA HIS A 144 2.06 15.86 -4.55
C HIS A 144 3.33 16.65 -4.82
N VAL A 145 3.61 16.99 -6.09
CA VAL A 145 4.84 17.70 -6.46
C VAL A 145 4.49 18.88 -7.36
N ALA A 146 5.02 20.05 -7.04
CA ALA A 146 4.96 21.25 -7.89
C ALA A 146 6.35 21.69 -8.28
N ILE A 147 6.56 21.98 -9.56
CA ILE A 147 7.82 22.44 -10.13
C ILE A 147 7.59 23.79 -10.83
N LYS A 148 8.44 24.77 -10.49
CA LYS A 148 8.46 26.09 -11.14
C LYS A 148 9.89 26.62 -11.20
N GLY A 149 10.49 26.64 -12.39
CA GLY A 149 11.90 26.93 -12.58
C GLY A 149 12.76 25.97 -11.74
N ASP A 150 13.61 26.53 -10.91
CA ASP A 150 14.47 25.77 -9.98
C ASP A 150 13.77 25.38 -8.67
N THR A 151 12.53 25.78 -8.45
CA THR A 151 11.76 25.48 -7.25
C THR A 151 11.02 24.17 -7.41
N VAL A 152 11.26 23.22 -6.48
CA VAL A 152 10.54 21.97 -6.36
C VAL A 152 9.94 21.87 -4.96
N GLU A 153 8.64 21.74 -4.88
CA GLU A 153 7.91 21.52 -3.63
C GLU A 153 7.24 20.17 -3.65
N SER A 154 7.21 19.48 -2.52
CA SER A 154 6.54 18.20 -2.39
C SER A 154 5.86 18.04 -1.04
N MET A 155 4.75 17.31 -1.03
CA MET A 155 4.01 16.90 0.16
C MET A 155 3.38 15.53 -0.08
N THR A 156 2.94 14.87 1.00
CA THR A 156 2.34 13.54 0.90
C THR A 156 1.04 13.49 1.69
N SER A 157 0.01 12.93 1.09
CA SER A 157 -1.23 12.54 1.76
C SER A 157 -1.37 11.02 1.81
N ARG A 158 -2.18 10.50 2.74
CA ARG A 158 -2.49 9.08 2.85
C ARG A 158 -3.87 8.87 3.42
N THR A 159 -4.56 7.81 2.94
CA THR A 159 -5.85 7.39 3.47
C THR A 159 -5.68 6.50 4.70
N ASP A 160 -6.77 6.21 5.39
CA ASP A 160 -6.86 5.04 6.26
C ASP A 160 -6.71 3.75 5.47
N GLY A 161 -6.53 2.63 6.19
CA GLY A 161 -6.44 1.31 5.60
C GLY A 161 -7.83 0.66 5.54
N LEU A 162 -8.35 0.40 4.34
CA LEU A 162 -9.61 -0.31 4.12
C LEU A 162 -9.36 -1.82 4.01
N TYR A 163 -10.14 -2.62 4.75
CA TYR A 163 -10.15 -4.06 4.55
C TYR A 163 -11.01 -4.43 3.33
N ILE A 164 -10.44 -5.23 2.42
CA ILE A 164 -11.10 -5.73 1.22
C ILE A 164 -11.30 -7.24 1.39
N ASP A 165 -12.57 -7.69 1.46
CA ASP A 165 -13.01 -9.07 1.66
C ASP A 165 -13.34 -9.78 0.34
#